data_8a2d42e2e820e972c6150e9350c7b324
#
_entry.id   8a2d42e2e820e972c6150e9350c7b324
#
_cell.length_a   1.000
_cell.length_b   1.000
_cell.length_c   1.000
_cell.angle_alpha   90.00
_cell.angle_beta   90.00
_cell.angle_gamma   90.00
#
_symmetry.space_group_name_H-M   'P 1'
#
loop_
_entity.id
_entity.type
_entity.pdbx_description
1 polymer ?
#
loop_
_entity_poly.entity_id
_entity_poly.type
_entity_poly.pdbx_seq_one_letter_code
_entity_poly.pdbx_strand_id
1 'polypeptide(L)'
;SGPYFLPLYLPLSIFTADALTELRERIAQWAWLLLAAVLAFNLVGTAQAALHNPPGITTQFDPISQVDHHAYDELMSFLREHGGTRGYTNYWVAYPLAFLSDEEIILVPRLPYKADLRYTPRDNRYAPYDDMVEASLTAVYVTTNHPRLDAILRQQFTDLGVTFKENQISSYHVFYDLSRKVTPQELSIPSPE
;
A
#
# COMPACT_ATOMS: atom_id res chain seq x y z
N SER A 1 1.07 13.64 -3.71
CA SER A 1 1.77 14.80 -3.11
C SER A 1 1.12 15.34 -1.83
N GLY A 2 0.04 14.72 -1.32
CA GLY A 2 -0.62 15.12 -0.07
C GLY A 2 0.31 15.23 1.16
N PRO A 3 1.24 14.29 1.42
CA PRO A 3 2.10 14.33 2.61
C PRO A 3 2.99 15.56 2.70
N TYR A 4 3.37 16.16 1.59
CA TYR A 4 4.24 17.34 1.56
C TYR A 4 3.58 18.63 2.06
N PHE A 5 2.25 18.65 2.15
CA PHE A 5 1.49 19.77 2.67
C PHE A 5 1.18 19.67 4.17
N LEU A 6 1.42 18.51 4.81
CA LEU A 6 1.18 18.33 6.23
C LEU A 6 1.81 19.42 7.12
N PRO A 7 3.08 19.84 6.90
CA PRO A 7 3.68 20.92 7.69
C PRO A 7 2.97 22.27 7.56
N LEU A 8 2.21 22.47 6.46
CA LEU A 8 1.49 23.72 6.22
C LEU A 8 0.13 23.78 6.93
N TYR A 9 -0.39 22.66 7.42
CA TYR A 9 -1.71 22.65 8.08
C TYR A 9 -1.73 23.52 9.34
N LEU A 10 -0.66 23.46 10.16
CA LEU A 10 -0.58 24.26 11.38
C LEU A 10 -0.56 25.76 11.08
N PRO A 11 0.37 26.30 10.27
CA PRO A 11 0.35 27.73 9.96
C PRO A 11 -0.94 28.15 9.22
N LEU A 12 -1.45 27.35 8.30
CA LEU A 12 -2.71 27.65 7.62
C LEU A 12 -3.90 27.72 8.59
N SER A 13 -3.94 26.83 9.59
CA SER A 13 -4.99 26.85 10.62
C SER A 13 -4.93 28.13 11.46
N ILE A 14 -3.72 28.60 11.81
CA ILE A 14 -3.53 29.85 12.57
C ILE A 14 -3.98 31.05 11.74
N PHE A 15 -3.52 31.16 10.48
CA PHE A 15 -3.92 32.24 9.57
C PHE A 15 -5.43 32.24 9.29
N THR A 16 -6.02 31.05 9.14
CA THR A 16 -7.46 30.92 8.95
C THR A 16 -8.25 31.39 10.18
N ALA A 17 -7.78 31.04 11.38
CA ALA A 17 -8.41 31.48 12.63
C ALA A 17 -8.34 32.99 12.79
N ASP A 18 -7.19 33.62 12.50
CA ASP A 18 -6.99 35.06 12.54
C ASP A 18 -7.89 35.78 11.54
N ALA A 19 -7.87 35.33 10.28
CA ALA A 19 -8.74 35.86 9.22
C ALA A 19 -10.23 35.72 9.53
N LEU A 20 -10.66 34.61 10.14
CA LEU A 20 -12.04 34.42 10.59
C LEU A 20 -12.41 35.35 11.74
N THR A 21 -11.46 35.69 12.61
CA THR A 21 -11.70 36.65 13.71
C THR A 21 -11.95 38.05 13.15
N GLU A 22 -11.09 38.52 12.23
CA GLU A 22 -11.32 39.80 11.54
C GLU A 22 -12.61 39.81 10.73
N LEU A 23 -12.88 38.71 10.01
CA LEU A 23 -14.09 38.61 9.19
C LEU A 23 -15.35 38.61 10.02
N ARG A 24 -15.31 38.00 11.24
CA ARG A 24 -16.44 38.01 12.18
C ARG A 24 -16.84 39.42 12.58
N GLU A 25 -15.89 40.32 12.78
CA GLU A 25 -16.16 41.71 13.10
C GLU A 25 -16.90 42.45 11.97
N ARG A 26 -16.59 42.06 10.70
CA ARG A 26 -17.16 42.69 9.51
C ARG A 26 -18.50 42.11 9.06
N ILE A 27 -18.66 40.78 9.12
CA ILE A 27 -19.82 40.08 8.55
C ILE A 27 -20.64 39.30 9.61
N ALA A 28 -20.28 39.44 10.89
CA ALA A 28 -21.04 38.90 12.03
C ALA A 28 -21.50 37.45 11.83
N GLN A 29 -22.81 37.23 11.83
CA GLN A 29 -23.43 35.90 11.72
C GLN A 29 -23.11 35.17 10.40
N TRP A 30 -22.75 35.85 9.32
CA TRP A 30 -22.43 35.24 8.04
C TRP A 30 -21.08 34.48 8.07
N ALA A 31 -20.16 34.85 8.97
CA ALA A 31 -18.90 34.13 9.16
C ALA A 31 -19.15 32.66 9.58
N TRP A 32 -20.12 32.42 10.44
CA TRP A 32 -20.49 31.08 10.90
C TRP A 32 -21.13 30.24 9.78
N LEU A 33 -21.93 30.88 8.92
CA LEU A 33 -22.52 30.20 7.74
C LEU A 33 -21.43 29.79 6.74
N LEU A 34 -20.45 30.66 6.50
CA LEU A 34 -19.30 30.33 5.66
C LEU A 34 -18.49 29.15 6.24
N LEU A 35 -18.17 29.20 7.53
CA LEU A 35 -17.46 28.11 8.20
C LEU A 35 -18.26 26.79 8.12
N ALA A 36 -19.56 26.84 8.40
CA ALA A 36 -20.44 25.67 8.30
C ALA A 36 -20.49 25.12 6.87
N ALA A 37 -20.52 25.97 5.85
CA ALA A 37 -20.50 25.54 4.44
C ALA A 37 -19.18 24.84 4.08
N VAL A 38 -18.04 25.39 4.50
CA VAL A 38 -16.73 24.77 4.28
C VAL A 38 -16.62 23.42 4.98
N LEU A 39 -17.06 23.33 6.24
CA LEU A 39 -17.06 22.07 6.99
C LEU A 39 -17.99 21.03 6.34
N ALA A 40 -19.19 21.43 5.96
CA ALA A 40 -20.13 20.54 5.28
C ALA A 40 -19.56 20.03 3.94
N PHE A 41 -18.96 20.92 3.15
CA PHE A 41 -18.31 20.54 1.88
C PHE A 41 -17.20 19.52 2.10
N ASN A 42 -16.33 19.74 3.08
CA ASN A 42 -15.25 18.79 3.40
C ASN A 42 -15.79 17.45 3.93
N LEU A 43 -16.80 17.47 4.81
CA LEU A 43 -17.41 16.25 5.34
C LEU A 43 -18.10 15.44 4.23
N VAL A 44 -18.89 16.11 3.38
CA VAL A 44 -19.55 15.46 2.24
C VAL A 44 -18.52 14.90 1.26
N GLY A 45 -17.47 15.66 0.92
CA GLY A 45 -16.39 15.21 0.05
C GLY A 45 -15.67 13.98 0.61
N THR A 46 -15.37 14.00 1.91
CA THR A 46 -14.72 12.86 2.59
C THR A 46 -15.64 11.64 2.61
N ALA A 47 -16.92 11.82 2.94
CA ALA A 47 -17.90 10.73 2.93
C ALA A 47 -18.08 10.13 1.53
N GLN A 48 -18.20 10.98 0.51
CA GLN A 48 -18.27 10.52 -0.88
C GLN A 48 -17.02 9.75 -1.30
N ALA A 49 -15.83 10.26 -0.97
CA ALA A 49 -14.59 9.56 -1.26
C ALA A 49 -14.52 8.18 -0.57
N ALA A 50 -14.93 8.11 0.70
CA ALA A 50 -14.94 6.85 1.44
C ALA A 50 -15.93 5.81 0.88
N LEU A 51 -17.08 6.28 0.35
CA LEU A 51 -18.14 5.40 -0.15
C LEU A 51 -17.93 4.95 -1.61
N HIS A 52 -17.27 5.77 -2.43
CA HIS A 52 -17.22 5.54 -3.88
C HIS A 52 -15.84 5.17 -4.41
N ASN A 53 -14.77 5.42 -3.65
CA ASN A 53 -13.42 5.08 -4.08
C ASN A 53 -12.99 3.74 -3.47
N PRO A 54 -12.91 2.66 -4.23
CA PRO A 54 -12.28 1.44 -3.74
C PRO A 54 -10.74 1.65 -3.71
N PRO A 55 -10.06 1.23 -2.65
CA PRO A 55 -10.53 0.65 -1.41
C PRO A 55 -10.76 1.69 -0.30
N GLY A 56 -11.56 2.70 -0.54
CA GLY A 56 -11.88 3.77 0.39
C GLY A 56 -11.15 5.09 0.10
N ILE A 57 -10.64 5.79 1.12
CA ILE A 57 -10.04 7.14 0.98
C ILE A 57 -8.59 7.07 0.42
N THR A 58 -8.17 5.98 -0.16
CA THR A 58 -6.81 5.86 -0.66
C THR A 58 -6.58 6.67 -1.92
N THR A 59 -5.37 7.19 -2.06
CA THR A 59 -4.93 7.93 -3.24
C THR A 59 -4.15 7.06 -4.22
N GLN A 60 -4.43 5.77 -4.26
CA GLN A 60 -3.82 4.86 -5.21
C GLN A 60 -4.41 5.12 -6.59
N PHE A 61 -3.62 5.70 -7.47
CA PHE A 61 -4.08 6.13 -8.79
C PHE A 61 -4.06 5.01 -9.83
N ASP A 62 -3.23 3.98 -9.62
CA ASP A 62 -3.11 2.84 -10.52
C ASP A 62 -4.02 1.70 -10.02
N PRO A 63 -4.89 1.12 -10.87
CA PRO A 63 -5.74 -0.01 -10.49
C PRO A 63 -4.96 -1.21 -9.92
N ILE A 64 -3.72 -1.42 -10.37
CA ILE A 64 -2.85 -2.48 -9.87
C ILE A 64 -2.42 -2.24 -8.41
N SER A 65 -2.28 -0.97 -8.01
CA SER A 65 -1.92 -0.61 -6.64
C SER A 65 -3.12 -0.48 -5.70
N GLN A 66 -4.35 -0.59 -6.22
CA GLN A 66 -5.55 -0.60 -5.40
C GLN A 66 -5.66 -1.95 -4.69
N VAL A 67 -5.50 -1.92 -3.38
CA VAL A 67 -5.56 -3.11 -2.53
C VAL A 67 -6.86 -3.13 -1.73
N ASP A 68 -7.43 -4.32 -1.56
CA ASP A 68 -8.61 -4.50 -0.72
C ASP A 68 -8.18 -4.58 0.75
N HIS A 69 -8.37 -3.50 1.47
CA HIS A 69 -8.01 -3.43 2.89
C HIS A 69 -8.90 -4.33 3.78
N HIS A 70 -10.09 -4.71 3.32
CA HIS A 70 -10.97 -5.62 4.06
C HIS A 70 -10.46 -7.06 4.06
N ALA A 71 -9.62 -7.43 3.09
CA ALA A 71 -9.06 -8.77 2.98
C ALA A 71 -7.72 -8.95 3.73
N TYR A 72 -7.24 -7.94 4.48
CA TYR A 72 -5.98 -8.09 5.24
C TYR A 72 -6.05 -9.20 6.30
N ASP A 73 -7.17 -9.33 7.02
CA ASP A 73 -7.31 -10.37 8.05
C ASP A 73 -7.24 -11.78 7.44
N GLU A 74 -7.89 -11.97 6.28
CA GLU A 74 -7.85 -13.23 5.55
C GLU A 74 -6.44 -13.51 5.02
N LEU A 75 -5.77 -12.50 4.44
CA LEU A 75 -4.39 -12.62 3.97
C LEU A 75 -3.43 -12.96 5.11
N MET A 76 -3.52 -12.29 6.26
CA MET A 76 -2.67 -12.55 7.42
C MET A 76 -2.88 -13.97 7.97
N SER A 77 -4.15 -14.40 8.07
CA SER A 77 -4.48 -15.75 8.53
C SER A 77 -3.89 -16.81 7.58
N PHE A 78 -4.06 -16.62 6.28
CA PHE A 78 -3.50 -17.50 5.28
C PHE A 78 -1.98 -17.58 5.35
N LEU A 79 -1.29 -16.43 5.47
CA LEU A 79 0.17 -16.40 5.56
C LEU A 79 0.68 -17.10 6.83
N ARG A 80 0.00 -16.94 7.96
CA ARG A 80 0.33 -17.65 9.21
C ARG A 80 0.19 -19.16 9.07
N GLU A 81 -0.94 -19.62 8.53
CA GLU A 81 -1.23 -21.04 8.35
C GLU A 81 -0.23 -21.75 7.45
N HIS A 82 0.35 -21.03 6.47
CA HIS A 82 1.30 -21.59 5.50
C HIS A 82 2.76 -21.20 5.80
N GLY A 83 3.06 -20.65 6.97
CA GLY A 83 4.40 -20.24 7.35
C GLY A 83 5.00 -19.12 6.49
N GLY A 84 4.17 -18.38 5.78
CA GLY A 84 4.54 -17.31 4.85
C GLY A 84 4.77 -15.94 5.50
N THR A 85 5.41 -15.89 6.67
CA THR A 85 5.57 -14.65 7.43
C THR A 85 6.73 -13.77 6.95
N ARG A 86 7.52 -14.23 5.97
CA ARG A 86 8.64 -13.49 5.38
C ARG A 86 8.58 -13.60 3.87
N GLY A 87 8.90 -12.50 3.15
CA GLY A 87 8.87 -12.53 1.69
C GLY A 87 8.89 -11.16 1.03
N TYR A 88 8.29 -11.09 -0.14
CA TYR A 88 8.37 -9.93 -1.02
C TYR A 88 6.99 -9.53 -1.52
N THR A 89 6.76 -8.22 -1.59
CA THR A 89 5.51 -7.65 -2.09
C THR A 89 5.77 -6.26 -2.68
N ASN A 90 4.73 -5.50 -2.94
CA ASN A 90 4.83 -4.10 -3.33
C ASN A 90 4.68 -3.15 -2.11
N TYR A 91 4.98 -1.88 -2.33
CA TYR A 91 4.95 -0.83 -1.30
C TYR A 91 3.59 -0.71 -0.57
N TRP A 92 2.50 -0.85 -1.29
CA TRP A 92 1.15 -0.63 -0.76
C TRP A 92 0.67 -1.73 0.18
N VAL A 93 1.28 -2.90 0.11
CA VAL A 93 0.99 -4.06 0.98
C VAL A 93 1.99 -4.16 2.13
N ALA A 94 3.28 -3.92 1.86
CA ALA A 94 4.37 -4.19 2.79
C ALA A 94 4.17 -3.55 4.18
N TYR A 95 4.03 -2.24 4.22
CA TYR A 95 3.98 -1.50 5.50
C TYR A 95 2.65 -1.60 6.22
N PRO A 96 1.48 -1.52 5.55
CA PRO A 96 0.21 -1.80 6.22
C PRO A 96 0.15 -3.20 6.81
N LEU A 97 0.65 -4.21 6.10
CA LEU A 97 0.66 -5.59 6.59
C LEU A 97 1.56 -5.77 7.81
N ALA A 98 2.77 -5.22 7.77
CA ALA A 98 3.68 -5.23 8.93
C ALA A 98 3.05 -4.54 10.14
N PHE A 99 2.43 -3.38 9.95
CA PHE A 99 1.76 -2.65 11.02
C PHE A 99 0.56 -3.43 11.60
N LEU A 100 -0.32 -3.96 10.75
CA LEU A 100 -1.53 -4.68 11.18
C LEU A 100 -1.22 -6.03 11.84
N SER A 101 -0.09 -6.65 11.49
CA SER A 101 0.37 -7.91 12.09
C SER A 101 1.29 -7.72 13.30
N ASP A 102 1.49 -6.49 13.78
CA ASP A 102 2.44 -6.16 14.84
C ASP A 102 3.86 -6.70 14.54
N GLU A 103 4.30 -6.49 13.28
CA GLU A 103 5.58 -6.94 12.73
C GLU A 103 5.79 -8.49 12.71
N GLU A 104 4.75 -9.26 12.95
CA GLU A 104 4.81 -10.72 12.83
C GLU A 104 5.04 -11.12 11.36
N ILE A 105 4.37 -10.44 10.42
CA ILE A 105 4.49 -10.67 8.98
C ILE A 105 5.25 -9.52 8.35
N ILE A 106 6.45 -9.83 7.86
CA ILE A 106 7.33 -8.85 7.21
C ILE A 106 7.54 -9.25 5.75
N LEU A 107 6.93 -8.48 4.86
CA LEU A 107 7.14 -8.57 3.41
C LEU A 107 7.83 -7.31 2.92
N VAL A 108 8.99 -7.46 2.26
CA VAL A 108 9.78 -6.32 1.78
C VAL A 108 9.26 -5.83 0.43
N PRO A 109 9.14 -4.51 0.20
CA PRO A 109 8.62 -3.96 -1.04
C PRO A 109 9.67 -4.01 -2.16
N ARG A 110 9.83 -5.18 -2.78
CA ARG A 110 10.75 -5.45 -3.88
C ARG A 110 10.04 -5.72 -5.21
N LEU A 111 8.69 -5.76 -5.20
CA LEU A 111 7.92 -6.00 -6.40
C LEU A 111 7.34 -4.70 -6.97
N PRO A 112 7.26 -4.58 -8.31
CA PRO A 112 6.60 -3.45 -8.95
C PRO A 112 5.08 -3.49 -8.72
N TYR A 113 4.46 -2.31 -8.66
CA TYR A 113 3.01 -2.13 -8.59
C TYR A 113 2.46 -1.29 -9.75
N LYS A 114 3.30 -0.97 -10.74
CA LYS A 114 2.89 -0.20 -11.93
C LYS A 114 2.72 -1.14 -13.12
N ALA A 115 1.80 -0.80 -14.01
CA ALA A 115 1.54 -1.58 -15.23
C ALA A 115 2.78 -1.77 -16.13
N ASP A 116 3.71 -0.81 -16.10
CA ASP A 116 4.98 -0.84 -16.82
C ASP A 116 6.05 -1.70 -16.12
N LEU A 117 5.74 -2.32 -14.98
CA LEU A 117 6.65 -3.12 -14.15
C LEU A 117 7.81 -2.32 -13.56
N ARG A 118 7.75 -1.00 -13.55
CA ARG A 118 8.82 -0.18 -12.97
C ARG A 118 8.85 -0.32 -11.46
N TYR A 119 9.99 -0.79 -10.97
CA TYR A 119 10.30 -0.80 -9.55
C TYR A 119 10.83 0.57 -9.10
N THR A 120 10.47 0.99 -7.90
CA THR A 120 10.94 2.24 -7.30
C THR A 120 11.79 1.93 -6.05
N PRO A 121 13.13 1.95 -6.11
CA PRO A 121 13.99 1.54 -4.98
C PRO A 121 13.73 2.27 -3.66
N ARG A 122 13.33 3.56 -3.72
CA ARG A 122 13.00 4.36 -2.53
C ARG A 122 11.71 3.94 -1.82
N ASP A 123 10.95 3.01 -2.39
CA ASP A 123 9.76 2.44 -1.72
C ASP A 123 10.17 1.49 -0.60
N ASN A 124 11.38 0.95 -0.65
CA ASN A 124 11.98 0.25 0.47
C ASN A 124 12.59 1.26 1.46
N ARG A 125 11.87 1.56 2.53
CA ARG A 125 12.17 2.65 3.46
C ARG A 125 12.75 2.21 4.80
N TYR A 126 12.79 0.91 5.08
CA TYR A 126 13.22 0.39 6.37
C TYR A 126 14.10 -0.85 6.20
N ALA A 127 15.41 -0.63 6.15
CA ALA A 127 16.42 -1.64 5.91
C ALA A 127 16.37 -2.85 6.87
N PRO A 128 16.04 -2.72 8.17
CA PRO A 128 15.95 -3.89 9.04
C PRO A 128 14.97 -4.96 8.58
N TYR A 129 13.95 -4.61 7.79
CA TYR A 129 13.04 -5.62 7.22
C TYR A 129 13.72 -6.47 6.14
N ASP A 130 14.64 -5.89 5.38
CA ASP A 130 15.46 -6.67 4.43
C ASP A 130 16.26 -7.74 5.17
N ASP A 131 16.95 -7.36 6.27
CA ASP A 131 17.74 -8.27 7.07
C ASP A 131 16.89 -9.43 7.62
N MET A 132 15.67 -9.14 8.09
CA MET A 132 14.74 -10.15 8.60
C MET A 132 14.29 -11.12 7.52
N VAL A 133 14.02 -10.64 6.30
CA VAL A 133 13.64 -11.49 5.18
C VAL A 133 14.86 -12.24 4.64
N GLU A 134 16.03 -11.64 4.59
CA GLU A 134 17.26 -12.28 4.17
C GLU A 134 17.65 -13.45 5.09
N ALA A 135 17.48 -13.29 6.39
CA ALA A 135 17.74 -14.33 7.38
C ALA A 135 16.74 -15.51 7.33
N SER A 136 15.58 -15.34 6.72
CA SER A 136 14.58 -16.40 6.59
C SER A 136 15.02 -17.46 5.59
N LEU A 137 14.71 -18.72 5.88
CA LEU A 137 14.96 -19.86 4.97
C LEU A 137 13.94 -19.95 3.82
N THR A 138 12.77 -19.37 4.01
CA THR A 138 11.66 -19.38 3.04
C THR A 138 11.26 -17.96 2.71
N ALA A 139 10.60 -17.78 1.58
CA ALA A 139 10.00 -16.52 1.21
C ALA A 139 8.68 -16.76 0.43
N VAL A 140 7.72 -15.91 0.67
CA VAL A 140 6.48 -15.83 -0.14
C VAL A 140 6.53 -14.61 -1.05
N TYR A 141 5.73 -14.63 -2.09
CA TYR A 141 5.54 -13.49 -2.97
C TYR A 141 4.06 -13.12 -2.97
N VAL A 142 3.77 -11.85 -2.72
CA VAL A 142 2.39 -11.33 -2.73
C VAL A 142 2.30 -10.19 -3.72
N THR A 143 1.50 -10.36 -4.76
CA THR A 143 1.19 -9.34 -5.75
C THR A 143 -0.24 -8.82 -5.59
N THR A 144 -0.60 -7.77 -6.31
CA THR A 144 -1.92 -7.14 -6.22
C THR A 144 -2.44 -6.81 -7.60
N ASN A 145 -3.58 -7.40 -8.02
CA ASN A 145 -4.26 -7.10 -9.29
C ASN A 145 -3.32 -6.99 -10.51
N HIS A 146 -2.22 -7.78 -10.53
CA HIS A 146 -1.16 -7.64 -11.52
C HIS A 146 -0.91 -8.92 -12.32
N PRO A 147 -1.86 -9.36 -13.17
CA PRO A 147 -1.76 -10.64 -13.87
C PRO A 147 -0.51 -10.78 -14.77
N ARG A 148 0.02 -9.66 -15.28
CA ARG A 148 1.28 -9.66 -16.03
C ARG A 148 2.48 -10.00 -15.15
N LEU A 149 2.56 -9.43 -13.94
CA LEU A 149 3.62 -9.75 -12.97
C LEU A 149 3.48 -11.20 -12.48
N ASP A 150 2.24 -11.65 -12.22
CA ASP A 150 1.98 -13.02 -11.79
C ASP A 150 2.44 -14.03 -12.84
N ALA A 151 2.17 -13.77 -14.13
CA ALA A 151 2.65 -14.61 -15.23
C ALA A 151 4.19 -14.65 -15.31
N ILE A 152 4.84 -13.51 -15.11
CA ILE A 152 6.31 -13.42 -15.08
C ILE A 152 6.87 -14.20 -13.89
N LEU A 153 6.34 -14.04 -12.70
CA LEU A 153 6.80 -14.75 -11.49
C LEU A 153 6.66 -16.28 -11.70
N ARG A 154 5.50 -16.72 -12.18
CA ARG A 154 5.24 -18.13 -12.48
C ARG A 154 6.25 -18.72 -13.48
N GLN A 155 6.52 -17.98 -14.56
CA GLN A 155 7.51 -18.40 -15.54
C GLN A 155 8.91 -18.46 -14.96
N GLN A 156 9.32 -17.42 -14.22
CA GLN A 156 10.66 -17.34 -13.59
C GLN A 156 10.87 -18.44 -12.56
N PHE A 157 9.89 -18.75 -11.71
CA PHE A 157 9.99 -19.87 -10.77
C PHE A 157 10.13 -21.20 -11.52
N THR A 158 9.39 -21.39 -12.59
CA THR A 158 9.49 -22.59 -13.44
C THR A 158 10.87 -22.70 -14.08
N ASP A 159 11.40 -21.64 -14.65
CA ASP A 159 12.71 -21.58 -15.30
C ASP A 159 13.85 -21.86 -14.28
N LEU A 160 13.67 -21.44 -13.04
CA LEU A 160 14.59 -21.72 -11.92
C LEU A 160 14.42 -23.14 -11.34
N GLY A 161 13.49 -23.95 -11.87
CA GLY A 161 13.18 -25.28 -11.34
C GLY A 161 12.57 -25.28 -9.94
N VAL A 162 11.93 -24.19 -9.54
CA VAL A 162 11.30 -24.02 -8.23
C VAL A 162 9.83 -24.43 -8.32
N THR A 163 9.42 -25.38 -7.49
CA THR A 163 8.00 -25.70 -7.31
C THR A 163 7.39 -24.76 -6.28
N PHE A 164 6.15 -24.41 -6.47
CA PHE A 164 5.40 -23.46 -5.63
C PHE A 164 3.91 -23.79 -5.66
N LYS A 165 3.17 -23.19 -4.74
CA LYS A 165 1.71 -23.15 -4.75
C LYS A 165 1.23 -21.71 -4.94
N GLU A 166 0.02 -21.56 -5.43
CA GLU A 166 -0.64 -20.27 -5.65
C GLU A 166 -1.99 -20.22 -4.95
N ASN A 167 -2.35 -19.07 -4.41
CA ASN A 167 -3.69 -18.79 -3.92
C ASN A 167 -4.09 -17.35 -4.22
N GLN A 168 -5.38 -17.13 -4.45
CA GLN A 168 -5.97 -15.81 -4.67
C GLN A 168 -6.85 -15.45 -3.49
N ILE A 169 -6.57 -14.31 -2.85
CA ILE A 169 -7.33 -13.76 -1.74
C ILE A 169 -7.74 -12.35 -2.12
N SER A 170 -9.00 -12.17 -2.52
CA SER A 170 -9.49 -10.89 -3.05
C SER A 170 -8.56 -10.31 -4.14
N SER A 171 -7.97 -9.15 -3.90
CA SER A 171 -7.01 -8.49 -4.79
C SER A 171 -5.58 -9.02 -4.69
N TYR A 172 -5.29 -9.90 -3.74
CA TYR A 172 -3.95 -10.43 -3.49
C TYR A 172 -3.75 -11.77 -4.17
N HIS A 173 -2.63 -11.93 -4.88
CA HIS A 173 -2.17 -13.21 -5.39
C HIS A 173 -0.93 -13.63 -4.61
N VAL A 174 -0.97 -14.81 -4.00
CA VAL A 174 0.08 -15.32 -3.11
C VAL A 174 0.76 -16.51 -3.73
N PHE A 175 2.08 -16.45 -3.92
CA PHE A 175 2.94 -17.58 -4.25
C PHE A 175 3.63 -18.05 -2.96
N TYR A 176 3.43 -19.29 -2.59
CA TYR A 176 3.88 -19.85 -1.31
C TYR A 176 4.37 -21.29 -1.47
N ASP A 177 4.89 -21.87 -0.41
CA ASP A 177 5.48 -23.23 -0.42
C ASP A 177 6.52 -23.41 -1.54
N LEU A 178 7.35 -22.38 -1.75
CA LEU A 178 8.44 -22.48 -2.72
C LEU A 178 9.44 -23.56 -2.24
N SER A 179 9.84 -24.46 -3.14
CA SER A 179 10.78 -25.56 -2.83
C SER A 179 12.17 -25.09 -2.38
N ARG A 180 12.52 -23.85 -2.68
CA ARG A 180 13.66 -23.11 -2.12
C ARG A 180 13.32 -21.62 -2.05
N LYS A 181 14.04 -20.91 -1.21
CA LYS A 181 13.99 -19.45 -1.25
C LYS A 181 14.48 -18.93 -2.60
N VAL A 182 13.73 -18.02 -3.20
CA VAL A 182 14.12 -17.24 -4.36
C VAL A 182 14.18 -15.78 -3.91
N THR A 183 15.19 -15.06 -4.34
CA THR A 183 15.33 -13.63 -4.08
C THR A 183 14.90 -12.83 -5.30
N PRO A 184 14.42 -11.58 -5.15
CA PRO A 184 14.05 -10.74 -6.29
C PRO A 184 15.20 -10.49 -7.28
N GLN A 185 16.46 -10.60 -6.83
CA GLN A 185 17.64 -10.45 -7.67
C GLN A 185 17.84 -11.62 -8.63
N GLU A 186 17.33 -12.82 -8.27
CA GLU A 186 17.34 -13.99 -9.16
C GLU A 186 16.28 -13.89 -10.25
N LEU A 187 15.31 -13.00 -10.06
CA LEU A 187 14.20 -12.83 -10.98
C LEU A 187 14.51 -11.73 -12.01
N SER A 188 14.40 -12.06 -13.27
CA SER A 188 14.54 -11.10 -14.38
C SER A 188 13.21 -10.39 -14.65
N ILE A 189 12.75 -9.58 -13.69
CA ILE A 189 11.54 -8.78 -13.88
C ILE A 189 11.89 -7.60 -14.80
N PRO A 190 11.27 -7.51 -16.01
CA PRO A 190 11.56 -6.43 -16.93
C PRO A 190 11.23 -5.07 -16.28
N SER A 191 12.22 -4.19 -16.18
CA SER A 191 11.98 -2.80 -15.81
C SER A 191 12.24 -1.94 -17.05
N PRO A 192 11.35 -1.04 -17.45
CA PRO A 192 11.67 -0.07 -18.48
C PRO A 192 12.81 0.82 -17.98
N GLU A 193 13.78 1.09 -18.86
CA GLU A 193 14.89 2.03 -18.66
C GLU A 193 14.39 3.47 -18.44
#